data_7be61425fa0f9a2ebe4ea35a0ce21e2f
#
_entry.id   7be61425fa0f9a2ebe4ea35a0ce21e2f
#
_cell.length_a   1.000
_cell.length_b   1.000
_cell.length_c   1.000
_cell.angle_alpha   90.00
_cell.angle_beta   90.00
_cell.angle_gamma   90.00
#
_symmetry.space_group_name_H-M   'P 1'
#
loop_
_entity.id
_entity.type
_entity.pdbx_description
1 polymer ?
#
loop_
_entity_poly.entity_id
_entity_poly.type
_entity_poly.pdbx_seq_one_letter_code
_entity_poly.pdbx_strand_id
1 'polypeptide(L)'
;MKRVLLTLAALTAATLVQAFPDQKSEDQIDTLRSAVVTGTRVAMDRDRLPAPVSVVGRERIEISDESALMPSLMEEVPGLFVTSRGVTGYGVSSGAAGGISLRGFSAASGRTLVLIDGHPHYQSIYGHAVADEYLADLAQRVEVTRGAASVLYGSNAMGGAINIITRRPDFLGNKVNVKLMGGSYGTWRASATEQYSNGRFSLVANMAHDRTAGHRENSAFRSTSGMFKASYDLSASWRLAGNVNLVKAYSENPGTVEKPMFEGTADILRMMSWLSLENHYERTDGGINFYYNAGRHEINDGYAAGGKPQPYLFHSTDYQGGVNMFQAVRLFTGNTLTAGVDVKFYGGDAYRNPQTEYYADHKKLHEEAGYLLVQQLLGPMTFDAGIRVEHHSLYGVEWIPQAGVSVLPWTGASLKLSASKGFRTPNLRELYMYAVANEELKPERAWSYDFTYAQHFLDGRINTELSLFLTKGSNIIEVNVVDGKRANRNVGAFENKGVEFSADFLATDELKFNANYSYLHMGTIYTGAPVHKAYFSGTWTPGRFSANLGLMGIKDLYLSTGDNAVKSSYVDLKARLSYRATDWLTLFVRGENLLNRQYQTMLGFPEPGITVLGGVSINL
;
A
#
# COMPACT_ATOMS: atom_id res chain seq x y z
N MET A 1 19.56 15.97 -19.86
CA MET A 1 19.58 15.10 -18.69
C MET A 1 20.94 15.03 -17.99
N LYS A 2 22.08 14.79 -18.65
CA LYS A 2 23.41 14.75 -17.97
C LYS A 2 23.81 16.04 -17.22
N ARG A 3 23.39 17.23 -17.67
CA ARG A 3 23.71 18.50 -17.00
C ARG A 3 22.86 18.83 -15.77
N VAL A 4 21.65 18.30 -15.67
CA VAL A 4 20.75 18.50 -14.52
C VAL A 4 21.16 17.64 -13.32
N LEU A 5 21.66 16.43 -13.55
CA LEU A 5 22.20 15.56 -12.50
C LEU A 5 23.48 16.11 -11.86
N LEU A 6 24.35 16.77 -12.64
CA LEU A 6 25.57 17.38 -12.12
C LEU A 6 25.30 18.69 -11.34
N THR A 7 24.23 19.40 -11.67
CA THR A 7 23.88 20.65 -10.98
C THR A 7 23.21 20.40 -9.63
N LEU A 8 22.42 19.33 -9.48
CA LEU A 8 21.88 18.94 -8.17
C LEU A 8 22.97 18.38 -7.23
N ALA A 9 23.92 17.59 -7.74
CA ALA A 9 25.05 17.11 -6.96
C ALA A 9 26.00 18.23 -6.49
N ALA A 10 26.06 19.35 -7.20
CA ALA A 10 26.91 20.51 -6.85
C ALA A 10 26.26 21.46 -5.83
N LEU A 11 24.92 21.48 -5.72
CA LEU A 11 24.22 22.30 -4.73
C LEU A 11 24.21 21.68 -3.31
N THR A 12 24.40 20.35 -3.19
CA THR A 12 24.45 19.66 -1.90
C THR A 12 25.84 19.67 -1.24
N ALA A 13 26.90 20.03 -1.97
CA ALA A 13 28.27 20.01 -1.45
C ALA A 13 28.69 21.27 -0.66
N ALA A 14 27.84 22.28 -0.53
CA ALA A 14 28.20 23.58 0.03
C ALA A 14 27.71 23.87 1.45
N THR A 15 27.04 22.93 2.15
CA THR A 15 26.63 23.12 3.54
C THR A 15 27.54 22.34 4.49
N LEU A 16 28.31 23.08 5.28
CA LEU A 16 29.25 22.61 6.30
C LEU A 16 28.53 21.78 7.39
N VAL A 17 29.05 20.58 7.61
CA VAL A 17 28.69 19.64 8.66
C VAL A 17 28.94 20.26 10.04
N GLN A 18 27.90 20.47 10.83
CA GLN A 18 27.99 20.54 12.27
C GLN A 18 27.41 19.24 12.86
N ALA A 19 28.29 18.42 13.44
CA ALA A 19 27.89 17.21 14.15
C ALA A 19 27.21 17.59 15.47
N PHE A 20 25.99 17.11 15.68
CA PHE A 20 25.27 17.21 16.94
C PHE A 20 25.38 15.88 17.72
N PRO A 21 25.42 15.93 19.08
CA PRO A 21 25.54 14.72 19.88
C PRO A 21 24.27 13.87 19.84
N ASP A 22 24.46 12.55 19.83
CA ASP A 22 23.45 11.49 19.88
C ASP A 22 22.50 11.69 21.07
N GLN A 23 21.25 12.05 20.81
CA GLN A 23 20.16 11.80 21.76
C GLN A 23 19.73 10.34 21.60
N LYS A 24 20.04 9.52 22.60
CA LYS A 24 19.44 8.18 22.72
C LYS A 24 17.93 8.37 22.82
N SER A 25 17.21 7.89 21.81
CA SER A 25 15.77 8.01 21.74
C SER A 25 15.10 7.10 22.79
N GLU A 26 14.38 7.67 23.72
CA GLU A 26 13.34 7.03 24.52
C GLU A 26 12.17 6.51 23.64
N ASP A 27 12.24 6.78 22.34
CA ASP A 27 11.21 6.51 21.34
C ASP A 27 10.99 5.02 21.00
N GLN A 28 11.85 4.10 21.41
CA GLN A 28 11.76 2.69 21.00
C GLN A 28 10.61 1.91 21.67
N ILE A 29 10.14 2.34 22.83
CA ILE A 29 9.00 1.69 23.52
C ILE A 29 7.68 2.30 23.09
N ASP A 30 7.68 3.56 22.68
CA ASP A 30 6.48 4.32 22.31
C ASP A 30 5.93 3.97 20.90
N THR A 31 6.79 3.48 19.99
CA THR A 31 6.37 3.09 18.63
C THR A 31 5.40 1.90 18.60
N LEU A 32 5.41 1.05 19.62
CA LEU A 32 4.48 -0.09 19.75
C LEU A 32 3.08 0.33 20.26
N ARG A 33 2.97 1.53 20.86
CA ARG A 33 1.72 2.11 21.38
C ARG A 33 1.16 3.26 20.54
N SER A 34 1.71 3.49 19.37
CA SER A 34 1.49 4.73 18.61
C SER A 34 0.04 4.96 18.20
N ALA A 35 -0.34 6.22 18.26
CA ALA A 35 -1.61 6.72 17.77
C ALA A 35 -1.79 6.46 16.26
N VAL A 36 -2.98 6.07 15.88
CA VAL A 36 -3.38 5.75 14.51
C VAL A 36 -4.36 6.79 14.02
N VAL A 37 -4.26 7.17 12.78
CA VAL A 37 -5.05 8.25 12.17
C VAL A 37 -6.03 7.74 11.13
N THR A 38 -5.69 6.66 10.44
CA THR A 38 -6.42 6.19 9.25
C THR A 38 -7.86 5.79 9.54
N GLY A 39 -8.15 5.35 10.75
CA GLY A 39 -9.51 4.92 11.12
C GLY A 39 -10.48 6.05 11.47
N THR A 40 -10.01 7.30 11.65
CA THR A 40 -10.81 8.36 12.29
C THR A 40 -10.60 9.78 11.76
N ARG A 41 -9.66 10.01 10.85
CA ARG A 41 -9.18 11.34 10.39
C ARG A 41 -8.44 12.15 11.47
N VAL A 42 -8.60 11.83 12.74
CA VAL A 42 -7.91 12.45 13.89
C VAL A 42 -7.11 11.38 14.61
N ALA A 43 -5.95 11.74 15.14
CA ALA A 43 -5.10 10.79 15.87
C ALA A 43 -5.84 10.19 17.08
N MET A 44 -5.87 8.86 17.15
CA MET A 44 -6.51 8.09 18.21
C MET A 44 -5.60 6.96 18.68
N ASP A 45 -5.66 6.62 19.96
CA ASP A 45 -5.01 5.45 20.50
C ASP A 45 -5.55 4.17 19.79
N ARG A 46 -4.64 3.37 19.26
CA ARG A 46 -4.96 2.13 18.54
C ARG A 46 -5.82 1.17 19.37
N ASP A 47 -5.57 1.07 20.68
CA ASP A 47 -6.30 0.16 21.57
C ASP A 47 -7.75 0.58 21.78
N ARG A 48 -8.02 1.87 21.64
CA ARG A 48 -9.36 2.47 21.75
C ARG A 48 -10.12 2.53 20.42
N LEU A 49 -9.43 2.35 19.30
CA LEU A 49 -10.07 2.36 17.98
C LEU A 49 -10.86 1.06 17.76
N PRO A 50 -12.19 1.11 17.54
CA PRO A 50 -13.02 -0.09 17.30
C PRO A 50 -12.86 -0.65 15.89
N ALA A 51 -11.64 -0.76 15.39
CA ALA A 51 -11.33 -1.36 14.09
C ALA A 51 -9.96 -2.05 14.14
N PRO A 52 -9.77 -3.16 13.41
CA PRO A 52 -8.46 -3.80 13.32
C PRO A 52 -7.55 -2.99 12.40
N VAL A 53 -6.49 -2.40 12.97
CA VAL A 53 -5.48 -1.63 12.21
C VAL A 53 -4.09 -2.17 12.50
N SER A 54 -3.36 -2.56 11.45
CA SER A 54 -1.93 -2.87 11.52
C SER A 54 -1.12 -1.62 11.24
N VAL A 55 -0.04 -1.42 11.99
CA VAL A 55 0.90 -0.31 11.78
C VAL A 55 2.28 -0.87 11.50
N VAL A 56 2.85 -0.52 10.35
CA VAL A 56 4.21 -0.90 9.96
C VAL A 56 5.08 0.35 10.02
N GLY A 57 5.94 0.41 11.02
CA GLY A 57 6.80 1.56 11.28
C GLY A 57 8.03 1.60 10.38
N ARG A 58 8.73 2.74 10.40
CA ARG A 58 9.92 3.00 9.58
C ARG A 58 11.03 1.96 9.77
N GLU A 59 11.31 1.55 11.01
CA GLU A 59 12.33 0.54 11.33
C GLU A 59 12.10 -0.77 10.53
N ARG A 60 10.84 -1.26 10.50
CA ARG A 60 10.47 -2.47 9.76
C ARG A 60 10.63 -2.32 8.26
N ILE A 61 10.25 -1.15 7.72
CA ILE A 61 10.39 -0.84 6.29
C ILE A 61 11.89 -0.79 5.91
N GLU A 62 12.74 -0.22 6.73
CA GLU A 62 14.18 -0.10 6.46
C GLU A 62 14.92 -1.43 6.51
N ILE A 63 14.51 -2.35 7.38
CA ILE A 63 15.11 -3.70 7.47
C ILE A 63 14.95 -4.48 6.17
N SER A 64 13.88 -4.26 5.41
CA SER A 64 13.67 -4.98 4.16
C SER A 64 14.64 -4.59 3.05
N ASP A 65 15.18 -3.36 3.06
CA ASP A 65 15.98 -2.76 1.97
C ASP A 65 15.31 -2.84 0.58
N GLU A 66 13.99 -3.03 0.55
CA GLU A 66 13.21 -3.08 -0.68
C GLU A 66 13.05 -1.71 -1.33
N SER A 67 12.96 -1.68 -2.66
CA SER A 67 12.58 -0.48 -3.40
C SER A 67 11.10 -0.18 -3.24
N ALA A 68 10.29 -1.21 -3.44
CA ALA A 68 8.84 -1.14 -3.29
C ALA A 68 8.43 -1.46 -1.84
N LEU A 69 7.37 -0.81 -1.40
CA LEU A 69 6.85 -0.97 -0.04
C LEU A 69 6.08 -2.28 0.16
N MET A 70 5.47 -2.80 -0.91
CA MET A 70 4.54 -3.92 -0.83
C MET A 70 5.12 -5.22 -0.24
N PRO A 71 6.38 -5.66 -0.55
CA PRO A 71 6.97 -6.82 0.09
C PRO A 71 7.04 -6.71 1.62
N SER A 72 7.45 -5.55 2.15
CA SER A 72 7.50 -5.31 3.59
C SER A 72 6.13 -5.38 4.24
N LEU A 73 5.10 -4.86 3.58
CA LEU A 73 3.72 -4.95 4.09
C LEU A 73 3.21 -6.40 4.08
N MET A 74 3.58 -7.19 3.07
CA MET A 74 3.23 -8.61 3.00
C MET A 74 3.82 -9.38 4.17
N GLU A 75 5.03 -9.06 4.61
CA GLU A 75 5.68 -9.67 5.75
C GLU A 75 5.02 -9.30 7.08
N GLU A 76 4.70 -8.04 7.28
CA GLU A 76 4.27 -7.49 8.57
C GLU A 76 2.74 -7.52 8.82
N VAL A 77 1.92 -7.52 7.77
CA VAL A 77 0.46 -7.40 7.90
C VAL A 77 -0.22 -8.76 7.71
N PRO A 78 -0.87 -9.34 8.75
CA PRO A 78 -1.64 -10.57 8.57
C PRO A 78 -2.76 -10.36 7.55
N GLY A 79 -3.07 -11.40 6.75
CA GLY A 79 -4.13 -11.35 5.73
C GLY A 79 -3.82 -10.54 4.47
N LEU A 80 -2.67 -9.85 4.41
CA LEU A 80 -2.21 -9.13 3.21
C LEU A 80 -1.25 -10.01 2.42
N PHE A 81 -1.46 -10.10 1.10
CA PHE A 81 -0.60 -10.81 0.16
C PHE A 81 -0.42 -9.99 -1.11
N VAL A 82 0.77 -10.05 -1.70
CA VAL A 82 1.11 -9.34 -2.95
C VAL A 82 1.74 -10.32 -3.90
N THR A 83 1.25 -10.37 -5.13
CA THR A 83 1.83 -11.21 -6.18
C THR A 83 3.08 -10.58 -6.75
N SER A 84 4.08 -11.38 -7.05
CA SER A 84 5.33 -11.00 -7.72
C SER A 84 5.61 -11.87 -8.93
N ARG A 85 6.61 -11.54 -9.71
CA ARG A 85 7.06 -12.35 -10.86
C ARG A 85 8.55 -12.18 -11.16
N GLY A 86 9.28 -11.56 -10.27
CA GLY A 86 10.69 -11.26 -10.51
C GLY A 86 11.40 -10.60 -9.35
N VAL A 87 12.64 -10.20 -9.60
CA VAL A 87 13.54 -9.61 -8.58
C VAL A 87 13.03 -8.25 -8.07
N THR A 88 12.54 -7.42 -8.98
CA THR A 88 11.93 -6.12 -8.68
C THR A 88 11.04 -5.70 -9.84
N GLY A 89 10.05 -4.84 -9.55
CA GLY A 89 9.08 -4.34 -10.52
C GLY A 89 7.87 -5.26 -10.72
N TYR A 90 6.73 -4.66 -10.98
CA TYR A 90 5.44 -5.35 -11.09
C TYR A 90 4.83 -5.22 -12.48
N GLY A 91 4.93 -4.05 -13.11
CA GLY A 91 4.31 -3.75 -14.40
C GLY A 91 2.78 -3.69 -14.34
N VAL A 92 2.14 -3.48 -15.49
CA VAL A 92 0.66 -3.33 -15.60
C VAL A 92 0.07 -4.02 -16.82
N SER A 93 0.85 -4.78 -17.58
CA SER A 93 0.37 -5.52 -18.76
C SER A 93 -0.12 -6.93 -18.40
N SER A 94 -0.57 -7.70 -19.39
CA SER A 94 -0.88 -9.11 -19.23
C SER A 94 0.31 -9.86 -18.60
N GLY A 95 0.05 -10.62 -17.53
CA GLY A 95 1.10 -11.22 -16.70
C GLY A 95 1.76 -10.26 -15.73
N ALA A 96 1.25 -9.03 -15.52
CA ALA A 96 1.70 -8.12 -14.48
C ALA A 96 1.45 -8.70 -13.09
N ALA A 97 2.35 -8.36 -12.17
CA ALA A 97 2.26 -8.68 -10.75
C ALA A 97 1.80 -7.46 -9.94
N GLY A 98 2.01 -7.47 -8.64
CA GLY A 98 1.62 -6.36 -7.75
C GLY A 98 0.13 -6.34 -7.43
N GLY A 99 -0.57 -7.45 -7.69
CA GLY A 99 -1.92 -7.66 -7.20
C GLY A 99 -1.92 -7.75 -5.67
N ILE A 100 -2.47 -6.74 -5.00
CA ILE A 100 -2.58 -6.68 -3.54
C ILE A 100 -3.87 -7.38 -3.15
N SER A 101 -3.82 -8.35 -2.25
CA SER A 101 -4.98 -9.01 -1.67
C SER A 101 -5.01 -8.79 -0.16
N LEU A 102 -6.13 -8.33 0.37
CA LEU A 102 -6.38 -8.21 1.79
C LEU A 102 -7.64 -9.00 2.14
N ARG A 103 -7.50 -10.06 2.97
CA ARG A 103 -8.61 -10.96 3.37
C ARG A 103 -9.39 -11.55 2.17
N GLY A 104 -8.69 -11.85 1.06
CA GLY A 104 -9.29 -12.39 -0.16
C GLY A 104 -9.92 -11.34 -1.10
N PHE A 105 -9.88 -10.07 -0.75
CA PHE A 105 -10.23 -8.99 -1.66
C PHE A 105 -9.03 -8.61 -2.52
N SER A 106 -9.08 -8.98 -3.78
CA SER A 106 -8.02 -8.63 -4.73
C SER A 106 -8.08 -7.16 -5.10
N ALA A 107 -6.97 -6.46 -4.95
CA ALA A 107 -6.85 -5.08 -5.40
C ALA A 107 -6.76 -4.94 -6.93
N ALA A 108 -6.53 -6.04 -7.67
CA ALA A 108 -6.61 -6.03 -9.13
C ALA A 108 -8.01 -5.62 -9.63
N SER A 109 -9.03 -5.68 -8.77
CA SER A 109 -10.38 -5.21 -9.04
C SER A 109 -10.75 -3.93 -8.27
N GLY A 110 -9.78 -3.24 -7.63
CA GLY A 110 -10.04 -2.00 -6.89
C GLY A 110 -10.88 -2.19 -5.62
N ARG A 111 -10.78 -3.35 -4.95
CA ARG A 111 -11.53 -3.62 -3.70
C ARG A 111 -10.80 -3.24 -2.43
N THR A 112 -9.51 -2.95 -2.54
CA THR A 112 -8.67 -2.41 -1.44
C THR A 112 -8.08 -1.09 -1.89
N LEU A 113 -8.27 -0.05 -1.10
CA LEU A 113 -7.84 1.30 -1.44
C LEU A 113 -6.42 1.55 -0.91
N VAL A 114 -5.55 2.10 -1.73
CA VAL A 114 -4.27 2.65 -1.29
C VAL A 114 -4.39 4.17 -1.21
N LEU A 115 -3.84 4.72 -0.14
CA LEU A 115 -3.80 6.15 0.15
C LEU A 115 -2.34 6.57 0.36
N ILE A 116 -2.01 7.79 -0.03
CA ILE A 116 -0.75 8.46 0.35
C ILE A 116 -1.11 9.73 1.12
N ASP A 117 -0.66 9.83 2.37
CA ASP A 117 -1.05 10.91 3.30
C ASP A 117 -2.57 11.13 3.38
N GLY A 118 -3.37 10.04 3.32
CA GLY A 118 -4.83 10.09 3.38
C GLY A 118 -5.54 10.42 2.06
N HIS A 119 -4.82 10.60 0.95
CA HIS A 119 -5.38 10.89 -0.37
C HIS A 119 -5.46 9.62 -1.22
N PRO A 120 -6.62 9.32 -1.86
CA PRO A 120 -6.80 8.14 -2.70
C PRO A 120 -5.80 8.09 -3.85
N HIS A 121 -5.16 6.92 -4.04
CA HIS A 121 -4.15 6.73 -5.07
C HIS A 121 -4.35 5.41 -5.80
N TYR A 122 -4.84 5.49 -7.04
CA TYR A 122 -5.04 4.34 -7.94
C TYR A 122 -5.17 4.80 -9.39
N GLN A 123 -5.03 3.87 -10.33
CA GLN A 123 -5.27 4.11 -11.74
C GLN A 123 -6.77 4.12 -12.04
N SER A 124 -7.28 5.23 -12.57
CA SER A 124 -8.72 5.47 -12.70
C SER A 124 -9.42 4.56 -13.70
N ILE A 125 -8.78 4.23 -14.82
CA ILE A 125 -9.39 3.37 -15.85
C ILE A 125 -9.61 1.95 -15.31
N TYR A 126 -8.62 1.40 -14.61
CA TYR A 126 -8.65 0.02 -14.13
C TYR A 126 -9.12 -0.08 -12.67
N GLY A 127 -9.20 1.03 -11.95
CA GLY A 127 -9.62 1.07 -10.54
C GLY A 127 -8.64 0.42 -9.56
N HIS A 128 -7.41 0.08 -9.98
CA HIS A 128 -6.46 -0.63 -9.14
C HIS A 128 -5.20 0.19 -8.81
N ALA A 129 -4.57 -0.18 -7.72
CA ALA A 129 -3.26 0.33 -7.32
C ALA A 129 -2.17 -0.14 -8.29
N VAL A 130 -1.15 0.69 -8.53
CA VAL A 130 0.05 0.35 -9.31
C VAL A 130 1.21 0.22 -8.33
N ALA A 131 1.60 -1.02 -8.03
CA ALA A 131 2.53 -1.31 -6.93
C ALA A 131 3.92 -0.66 -7.09
N ASP A 132 4.35 -0.39 -8.33
CA ASP A 132 5.61 0.30 -8.64
C ASP A 132 5.64 1.78 -8.20
N GLU A 133 4.51 2.36 -7.81
CA GLU A 133 4.41 3.74 -7.32
C GLU A 133 4.65 3.86 -5.80
N TYR A 134 4.58 2.76 -5.05
CA TYR A 134 4.66 2.76 -3.59
C TYR A 134 6.08 2.45 -3.13
N LEU A 135 6.87 3.50 -2.95
CA LEU A 135 8.30 3.41 -2.67
C LEU A 135 8.57 3.36 -1.16
N ALA A 136 9.41 2.42 -0.73
CA ALA A 136 9.77 2.22 0.67
C ALA A 136 10.50 3.44 1.28
N ASP A 137 11.32 4.15 0.49
CA ASP A 137 12.08 5.32 0.96
C ASP A 137 11.19 6.48 1.41
N LEU A 138 9.97 6.57 0.87
CA LEU A 138 9.06 7.68 1.15
C LEU A 138 8.27 7.50 2.43
N ALA A 139 8.03 6.25 2.84
CA ALA A 139 7.15 5.94 3.96
C ALA A 139 7.82 6.20 5.31
N GLN A 140 7.15 6.93 6.19
CA GLN A 140 7.45 7.01 7.61
C GLN A 140 6.83 5.82 8.36
N ARG A 141 5.59 5.51 8.01
CA ARG A 141 4.84 4.34 8.46
C ARG A 141 3.71 4.03 7.49
N VAL A 142 3.17 2.84 7.60
CA VAL A 142 1.96 2.45 6.88
C VAL A 142 0.92 1.96 7.87
N GLU A 143 -0.30 2.44 7.73
CA GLU A 143 -1.46 2.02 8.49
C GLU A 143 -2.39 1.22 7.58
N VAL A 144 -2.70 -0.02 7.97
CA VAL A 144 -3.57 -0.91 7.19
C VAL A 144 -4.83 -1.19 7.99
N THR A 145 -5.93 -0.59 7.58
CA THR A 145 -7.26 -0.92 8.11
C THR A 145 -7.76 -2.19 7.43
N ARG A 146 -7.99 -3.23 8.22
CA ARG A 146 -8.46 -4.54 7.75
C ARG A 146 -9.99 -4.62 7.92
N GLY A 147 -10.72 -4.81 6.82
CA GLY A 147 -12.18 -4.69 6.77
C GLY A 147 -12.63 -3.36 6.16
N ALA A 148 -13.94 -3.20 5.93
CA ALA A 148 -14.45 -2.07 5.18
C ALA A 148 -14.15 -0.71 5.83
N ALA A 149 -13.59 0.21 5.03
CA ALA A 149 -13.23 1.59 5.42
C ALA A 149 -13.97 2.65 4.58
N SER A 150 -15.06 2.26 3.93
CA SER A 150 -15.78 3.10 2.96
C SER A 150 -16.49 4.31 3.58
N VAL A 151 -16.77 4.33 4.89
CA VAL A 151 -17.36 5.52 5.55
C VAL A 151 -16.43 6.73 5.43
N LEU A 152 -15.13 6.55 5.61
CA LEU A 152 -14.14 7.64 5.52
C LEU A 152 -13.61 7.87 4.10
N TYR A 153 -13.52 6.81 3.28
CA TYR A 153 -12.78 6.84 2.03
C TYR A 153 -13.62 6.54 0.78
N GLY A 154 -14.91 6.22 0.94
CA GLY A 154 -15.83 5.96 -0.16
C GLY A 154 -15.57 4.65 -0.91
N SER A 155 -15.86 4.66 -2.20
CA SER A 155 -15.64 3.54 -3.10
C SER A 155 -14.19 3.04 -3.08
N ASN A 156 -13.99 1.75 -3.39
CA ASN A 156 -12.71 1.03 -3.43
C ASN A 156 -12.12 0.65 -2.05
N ALA A 157 -12.67 1.12 -0.94
CA ALA A 157 -12.27 0.73 0.41
C ALA A 157 -13.13 -0.41 1.00
N MET A 158 -13.69 -1.28 0.14
CA MET A 158 -14.60 -2.35 0.53
C MET A 158 -13.88 -3.45 1.32
N GLY A 159 -12.66 -3.82 0.95
CA GLY A 159 -11.83 -4.81 1.62
C GLY A 159 -10.91 -4.22 2.68
N GLY A 160 -10.71 -2.91 2.66
CA GLY A 160 -9.82 -2.19 3.57
C GLY A 160 -9.11 -1.00 2.92
N ALA A 161 -8.25 -0.37 3.70
CA ALA A 161 -7.43 0.76 3.25
C ALA A 161 -5.98 0.61 3.71
N ILE A 162 -5.04 0.91 2.82
CA ILE A 162 -3.60 0.96 3.08
C ILE A 162 -3.17 2.41 2.97
N ASN A 163 -2.88 3.07 4.09
CA ASN A 163 -2.47 4.47 4.11
C ASN A 163 -0.97 4.59 4.34
N ILE A 164 -0.26 5.04 3.33
CA ILE A 164 1.17 5.31 3.35
C ILE A 164 1.37 6.73 3.86
N ILE A 165 1.84 6.86 5.09
CA ILE A 165 2.15 8.16 5.69
C ILE A 165 3.60 8.47 5.34
N THR A 166 3.81 9.53 4.56
CA THR A 166 5.13 9.90 4.08
C THR A 166 5.96 10.62 5.14
N ARG A 167 7.28 10.58 4.98
CA ARG A 167 8.22 11.18 5.92
C ARG A 167 7.93 12.65 6.18
N ARG A 168 8.24 13.05 7.41
CA ARG A 168 8.29 14.43 7.86
C ARG A 168 9.44 14.56 8.86
N PRO A 169 10.29 15.58 8.74
CA PRO A 169 11.34 15.83 9.73
C PRO A 169 10.74 16.13 11.12
N ASP A 170 11.24 15.45 12.13
CA ASP A 170 10.94 15.65 13.56
C ASP A 170 12.13 16.27 14.32
N PHE A 171 13.13 16.74 13.59
CA PHE A 171 14.37 17.36 14.06
C PHE A 171 14.56 18.74 13.44
N LEU A 172 15.50 19.51 13.98
CA LEU A 172 15.96 20.76 13.39
C LEU A 172 17.27 20.54 12.63
N GLY A 173 17.43 21.26 11.53
CA GLY A 173 18.62 21.15 10.66
C GLY A 173 18.38 20.32 9.42
N ASN A 174 19.45 19.71 8.92
CA ASN A 174 19.47 18.96 7.66
C ASN A 174 19.96 17.53 7.90
N LYS A 175 19.33 16.57 7.23
CA LYS A 175 19.79 15.17 7.17
C LYS A 175 19.70 14.69 5.72
N VAL A 176 20.81 14.13 5.24
CA VAL A 176 20.89 13.52 3.91
C VAL A 176 21.19 12.03 4.06
N ASN A 177 20.39 11.19 3.41
CA ASN A 177 20.66 9.76 3.31
C ASN A 177 20.89 9.41 1.84
N VAL A 178 22.01 8.77 1.54
CA VAL A 178 22.34 8.21 0.22
C VAL A 178 22.50 6.70 0.36
N LYS A 179 21.79 5.93 -0.45
CA LYS A 179 21.84 4.48 -0.45
C LYS A 179 22.21 3.96 -1.83
N LEU A 180 23.20 3.08 -1.89
CA LEU A 180 23.64 2.39 -3.09
C LEU A 180 23.62 0.89 -2.81
N MET A 181 23.03 0.12 -3.73
CA MET A 181 22.90 -1.33 -3.59
C MET A 181 23.07 -2.00 -4.96
N GLY A 182 23.61 -3.22 -4.99
CA GLY A 182 23.72 -4.01 -6.21
C GLY A 182 23.96 -5.49 -5.90
N GLY A 183 23.73 -6.36 -6.90
CA GLY A 183 23.94 -7.80 -6.75
C GLY A 183 23.32 -8.66 -7.86
N SER A 184 22.67 -9.74 -7.46
CA SER A 184 22.12 -10.77 -8.34
C SER A 184 21.32 -10.21 -9.50
N TYR A 185 21.36 -10.87 -10.64
CA TYR A 185 20.61 -10.55 -11.86
C TYR A 185 20.86 -9.15 -12.43
N GLY A 186 22.08 -8.61 -12.24
CA GLY A 186 22.42 -7.26 -12.67
C GLY A 186 21.57 -6.18 -12.00
N THR A 187 21.04 -6.47 -10.82
CA THR A 187 20.22 -5.55 -10.03
C THR A 187 21.10 -4.51 -9.40
N TRP A 188 20.70 -3.23 -9.49
CA TRP A 188 21.27 -2.15 -8.72
C TRP A 188 20.25 -1.06 -8.43
N ARG A 189 20.48 -0.35 -7.34
CA ARG A 189 19.69 0.78 -6.88
C ARG A 189 20.58 1.90 -6.41
N ALA A 190 20.16 3.13 -6.70
CA ALA A 190 20.70 4.34 -6.08
C ALA A 190 19.54 5.20 -5.61
N SER A 191 19.58 5.66 -4.37
CA SER A 191 18.61 6.63 -3.86
C SER A 191 19.28 7.68 -3.00
N ALA A 192 18.69 8.88 -2.99
CA ALA A 192 19.08 9.98 -2.14
C ALA A 192 17.83 10.63 -1.55
N THR A 193 17.84 10.83 -0.24
CA THR A 193 16.76 11.50 0.49
C THR A 193 17.35 12.62 1.31
N GLU A 194 16.84 13.82 1.11
CA GLU A 194 17.14 14.99 1.92
C GLU A 194 15.94 15.34 2.79
N GLN A 195 16.19 15.69 4.04
CA GLN A 195 15.20 16.16 5.00
C GLN A 195 15.74 17.41 5.68
N TYR A 196 14.96 18.48 5.67
CA TYR A 196 15.31 19.75 6.30
C TYR A 196 14.16 20.26 7.16
N SER A 197 14.47 20.84 8.31
CA SER A 197 13.52 21.57 9.13
C SER A 197 14.17 22.73 9.88
N ASN A 198 13.51 23.87 9.92
CA ASN A 198 13.85 24.98 10.82
C ASN A 198 12.80 25.20 11.90
N GLY A 199 11.95 24.19 12.15
CA GLY A 199 10.84 24.24 13.09
C GLY A 199 9.55 24.78 12.47
N ARG A 200 9.61 25.78 11.63
CA ARG A 200 8.46 26.39 10.95
C ARG A 200 8.25 25.91 9.52
N PHE A 201 9.33 25.67 8.83
CA PHE A 201 9.37 25.09 7.48
C PHE A 201 10.00 23.71 7.53
N SER A 202 9.43 22.73 6.82
CA SER A 202 10.04 21.44 6.62
C SER A 202 9.97 21.00 5.16
N LEU A 203 11.00 20.26 4.74
CA LEU A 203 11.19 19.75 3.39
C LEU A 203 11.62 18.29 3.46
N VAL A 204 11.06 17.48 2.55
CA VAL A 204 11.58 16.14 2.20
C VAL A 204 11.69 16.08 0.69
N ALA A 205 12.89 15.76 0.19
CA ALA A 205 13.11 15.49 -1.22
C ALA A 205 13.75 14.11 -1.38
N ASN A 206 13.26 13.33 -2.33
CA ASN A 206 13.81 12.02 -2.64
C ASN A 206 13.97 11.85 -4.14
N MET A 207 15.04 11.19 -4.54
CA MET A 207 15.22 10.63 -5.89
C MET A 207 15.73 9.21 -5.77
N ALA A 208 15.19 8.30 -6.60
CA ALA A 208 15.69 6.94 -6.68
C ALA A 208 15.70 6.44 -8.13
N HIS A 209 16.62 5.52 -8.38
CA HIS A 209 16.67 4.76 -9.62
C HIS A 209 16.95 3.30 -9.32
N ASP A 210 16.11 2.43 -9.85
CA ASP A 210 16.17 0.98 -9.70
C ASP A 210 16.32 0.33 -11.07
N ARG A 211 17.11 -0.74 -11.15
CA ARG A 211 17.27 -1.55 -12.35
C ARG A 211 17.57 -2.99 -12.00
N THR A 212 17.01 -3.91 -12.80
CA THR A 212 17.42 -5.32 -12.86
C THR A 212 17.42 -5.79 -14.30
N ALA A 213 18.28 -6.74 -14.63
CA ALA A 213 18.20 -7.45 -15.90
C ALA A 213 17.12 -8.56 -15.88
N GLY A 214 16.60 -8.86 -14.67
CA GLY A 214 15.64 -9.95 -14.46
C GLY A 214 16.31 -11.32 -14.36
N HIS A 215 15.61 -12.29 -13.78
CA HIS A 215 16.09 -13.66 -13.61
C HIS A 215 15.71 -14.58 -14.79
N ARG A 216 14.94 -14.06 -15.74
CA ARG A 216 14.53 -14.71 -16.99
C ARG A 216 14.79 -13.77 -18.17
N GLU A 217 14.93 -14.32 -19.38
CA GLU A 217 14.92 -13.50 -20.60
C GLU A 217 13.63 -12.69 -20.69
N ASN A 218 13.71 -11.46 -21.21
CA ASN A 218 12.60 -10.51 -21.35
C ASN A 218 11.89 -10.20 -20.03
N SER A 219 12.63 -10.13 -18.91
CA SER A 219 12.09 -9.78 -17.59
C SER A 219 12.80 -8.60 -16.92
N ALA A 220 13.47 -7.77 -17.73
CA ALA A 220 14.14 -6.58 -17.21
C ALA A 220 13.14 -5.56 -16.68
N PHE A 221 13.59 -4.82 -15.66
CA PHE A 221 12.85 -3.70 -15.09
C PHE A 221 13.78 -2.52 -14.83
N ARG A 222 13.24 -1.31 -14.94
CA ARG A 222 13.89 -0.08 -14.48
C ARG A 222 12.84 0.93 -14.06
N SER A 223 13.14 1.67 -13.01
CA SER A 223 12.29 2.75 -12.52
C SER A 223 13.14 3.95 -12.12
N THR A 224 12.62 5.15 -12.36
CA THR A 224 13.14 6.40 -11.82
C THR A 224 12.01 7.11 -11.13
N SER A 225 12.21 7.50 -9.90
CA SER A 225 11.21 8.17 -9.09
C SER A 225 11.76 9.43 -8.44
N GLY A 226 10.87 10.34 -8.12
CA GLY A 226 11.19 11.55 -7.37
C GLY A 226 9.99 12.01 -6.57
N MET A 227 10.23 12.45 -5.33
CA MET A 227 9.24 13.08 -4.47
C MET A 227 9.78 14.40 -3.94
N PHE A 228 8.89 15.36 -3.84
CA PHE A 228 9.10 16.62 -3.17
C PHE A 228 7.91 16.93 -2.27
N LYS A 229 8.13 17.02 -0.96
CA LYS A 229 7.12 17.38 0.03
C LYS A 229 7.63 18.55 0.85
N ALA A 230 6.82 19.59 0.98
CA ALA A 230 7.12 20.73 1.81
C ALA A 230 5.95 21.05 2.73
N SER A 231 6.22 21.55 3.92
CA SER A 231 5.19 22.10 4.80
C SER A 231 5.67 23.36 5.49
N TYR A 232 4.72 24.26 5.78
CA TYR A 232 4.96 25.53 6.45
C TYR A 232 3.88 25.79 7.49
N ASP A 233 4.31 26.00 8.73
CA ASP A 233 3.41 26.39 9.82
C ASP A 233 3.10 27.90 9.70
N LEU A 234 1.94 28.22 9.12
CA LEU A 234 1.45 29.59 8.95
C LEU A 234 1.27 30.28 10.31
N SER A 235 0.80 29.53 11.30
CA SER A 235 0.64 29.92 12.70
C SER A 235 0.79 28.70 13.61
N ALA A 236 0.63 28.87 14.91
CA ALA A 236 0.57 27.76 15.87
C ALA A 236 -0.60 26.79 15.60
N SER A 237 -1.64 27.25 14.90
CA SER A 237 -2.86 26.47 14.64
C SER A 237 -3.10 26.14 13.17
N TRP A 238 -2.31 26.65 12.24
CA TRP A 238 -2.50 26.45 10.82
C TRP A 238 -1.23 26.01 10.12
N ARG A 239 -1.36 24.98 9.29
CA ARG A 239 -0.28 24.43 8.45
C ARG A 239 -0.71 24.34 7.01
N LEU A 240 0.18 24.75 6.11
CA LEU A 240 0.10 24.48 4.70
C LEU A 240 1.12 23.38 4.34
N ALA A 241 0.69 22.36 3.63
CA ALA A 241 1.57 21.29 3.18
C ALA A 241 1.25 20.89 1.74
N GLY A 242 2.24 20.43 1.00
CA GLY A 242 2.07 19.95 -0.36
C GLY A 242 3.10 18.92 -0.74
N ASN A 243 2.74 18.06 -1.70
CA ASN A 243 3.57 16.97 -2.21
C ASN A 243 3.41 16.84 -3.72
N VAL A 244 4.50 16.48 -4.38
CA VAL A 244 4.51 15.98 -5.76
C VAL A 244 5.36 14.73 -5.79
N ASN A 245 4.81 13.65 -6.32
CA ASN A 245 5.50 12.38 -6.55
C ASN A 245 5.41 12.01 -8.03
N LEU A 246 6.53 11.59 -8.61
CA LEU A 246 6.66 11.18 -10.02
C LEU A 246 7.36 9.83 -10.08
N VAL A 247 6.81 8.91 -10.86
CA VAL A 247 7.40 7.60 -11.12
C VAL A 247 7.37 7.31 -12.62
N LYS A 248 8.53 7.02 -13.18
CA LYS A 248 8.70 6.53 -14.55
C LYS A 248 9.24 5.11 -14.46
N ALA A 249 8.43 4.12 -14.83
CA ALA A 249 8.79 2.71 -14.82
C ALA A 249 8.75 2.12 -16.23
N TYR A 250 9.64 1.17 -16.48
CA TYR A 250 9.66 0.35 -17.68
C TYR A 250 9.84 -1.10 -17.26
N SER A 251 8.99 -1.98 -17.72
CA SER A 251 9.06 -3.41 -17.45
C SER A 251 8.92 -4.21 -18.74
N GLU A 252 9.68 -5.29 -18.82
CA GLU A 252 9.50 -6.33 -19.84
C GLU A 252 8.52 -7.40 -19.34
N ASN A 253 7.84 -8.06 -20.26
CA ASN A 253 6.94 -9.17 -19.96
C ASN A 253 7.45 -10.46 -20.63
N PRO A 254 8.04 -11.37 -19.85
CA PRO A 254 8.61 -12.60 -20.41
C PRO A 254 7.55 -13.63 -20.86
N GLY A 255 6.26 -13.40 -20.57
CA GLY A 255 5.24 -14.43 -20.68
C GLY A 255 5.44 -15.56 -19.67
N THR A 256 4.59 -16.57 -19.73
CA THR A 256 4.75 -17.78 -18.90
C THR A 256 5.91 -18.65 -19.41
N VAL A 257 6.41 -19.57 -18.57
CA VAL A 257 7.44 -20.53 -19.01
C VAL A 257 6.97 -21.43 -20.16
N GLU A 258 5.67 -21.72 -20.21
CA GLU A 258 5.07 -22.53 -21.27
C GLU A 258 4.80 -21.75 -22.56
N LYS A 259 4.58 -20.44 -22.43
CA LYS A 259 4.28 -19.51 -23.52
C LYS A 259 5.13 -18.24 -23.37
N PRO A 260 6.45 -18.34 -23.70
CA PRO A 260 7.32 -17.17 -23.68
C PRO A 260 6.84 -16.08 -24.62
N MET A 261 6.97 -14.83 -24.20
CA MET A 261 6.61 -13.64 -24.96
C MET A 261 7.87 -12.88 -25.36
N PHE A 262 7.85 -12.33 -26.57
CA PHE A 262 8.89 -11.47 -27.12
C PHE A 262 8.37 -10.05 -27.27
N GLU A 263 9.23 -9.07 -27.05
CA GLU A 263 8.94 -7.64 -27.18
C GLU A 263 7.77 -7.13 -26.31
N GLY A 264 7.28 -7.96 -25.37
CA GLY A 264 6.28 -7.52 -24.40
C GLY A 264 6.86 -6.47 -23.48
N THR A 265 6.30 -5.25 -23.46
CA THR A 265 6.82 -4.15 -22.62
C THR A 265 5.70 -3.27 -22.09
N ALA A 266 5.95 -2.63 -20.95
CA ALA A 266 5.10 -1.57 -20.42
C ALA A 266 5.97 -0.37 -20.01
N ASP A 267 5.68 0.79 -20.59
CA ASP A 267 6.27 2.08 -20.28
C ASP A 267 5.22 2.94 -19.55
N ILE A 268 5.49 3.28 -18.30
CA ILE A 268 4.52 3.86 -17.38
C ILE A 268 5.08 5.17 -16.84
N LEU A 269 4.31 6.24 -16.92
CA LEU A 269 4.56 7.49 -16.21
C LEU A 269 3.38 7.80 -15.32
N ARG A 270 3.62 7.95 -14.02
CA ARG A 270 2.60 8.29 -13.03
C ARG A 270 3.02 9.53 -12.26
N MET A 271 2.04 10.35 -11.93
CA MET A 271 2.19 11.53 -11.09
C MET A 271 1.10 11.55 -10.03
N MET A 272 1.48 11.91 -8.83
CA MET A 272 0.56 12.28 -7.76
C MET A 272 0.96 13.64 -7.19
N SER A 273 -0.01 14.47 -6.91
CA SER A 273 0.18 15.73 -6.18
C SER A 273 -0.96 15.99 -5.23
N TRP A 274 -0.67 16.63 -4.11
CA TRP A 274 -1.68 17.14 -3.19
C TRP A 274 -1.23 18.43 -2.52
N LEU A 275 -2.22 19.23 -2.11
CA LEU A 275 -2.06 20.44 -1.31
C LEU A 275 -3.08 20.41 -0.17
N SER A 276 -2.61 20.58 1.05
CA SER A 276 -3.41 20.53 2.28
C SER A 276 -3.27 21.82 3.07
N LEU A 277 -4.38 22.36 3.52
CA LEU A 277 -4.44 23.40 4.55
C LEU A 277 -5.10 22.79 5.78
N GLU A 278 -4.32 22.57 6.83
CA GLU A 278 -4.72 21.89 8.06
C GLU A 278 -4.89 22.89 9.20
N ASN A 279 -5.88 22.67 10.05
CA ASN A 279 -6.02 23.41 11.29
C ASN A 279 -5.99 22.48 12.51
N HIS A 280 -5.39 22.98 13.59
CA HIS A 280 -5.31 22.30 14.87
C HIS A 280 -5.52 23.32 16.00
N TYR A 281 -6.61 23.18 16.73
CA TYR A 281 -6.93 23.96 17.90
C TYR A 281 -7.21 23.04 19.10
N GLU A 282 -7.32 23.58 20.30
CA GLU A 282 -7.58 22.81 21.52
C GLU A 282 -8.79 21.84 21.37
N ARG A 283 -9.85 22.29 20.72
CA ARG A 283 -11.09 21.52 20.57
C ARG A 283 -11.45 21.11 19.16
N THR A 284 -10.68 21.52 18.18
CA THR A 284 -11.01 21.22 16.78
C THR A 284 -9.77 20.87 15.96
N ASP A 285 -9.90 19.88 15.09
CA ASP A 285 -8.92 19.50 14.10
C ASP A 285 -9.61 19.39 12.74
N GLY A 286 -8.98 19.85 11.67
CA GLY A 286 -9.58 19.76 10.37
C GLY A 286 -8.63 20.10 9.24
N GLY A 287 -9.15 20.01 8.03
CA GLY A 287 -8.35 20.32 6.84
C GLY A 287 -9.16 20.38 5.56
N ILE A 288 -8.58 21.09 4.61
CA ILE A 288 -9.03 21.11 3.22
C ILE A 288 -7.88 20.59 2.39
N ASN A 289 -8.14 19.55 1.62
CA ASN A 289 -7.16 18.84 0.83
C ASN A 289 -7.56 18.83 -0.64
N PHE A 290 -6.65 19.22 -1.50
CA PHE A 290 -6.77 19.10 -2.96
C PHE A 290 -5.78 18.04 -3.41
N TYR A 291 -6.21 17.10 -4.25
CA TYR A 291 -5.32 16.10 -4.81
C TYR A 291 -5.57 15.89 -6.29
N TYR A 292 -4.51 15.51 -7.00
CA TYR A 292 -4.58 15.18 -8.41
C TYR A 292 -3.55 14.11 -8.77
N ASN A 293 -4.01 13.03 -9.38
CA ASN A 293 -3.22 11.92 -9.88
C ASN A 293 -3.42 11.82 -11.37
N ALA A 294 -2.37 11.54 -12.11
CA ALA A 294 -2.45 11.32 -13.55
C ALA A 294 -1.45 10.27 -14.00
N GLY A 295 -1.76 9.59 -15.08
CA GLY A 295 -0.84 8.61 -15.64
C GLY A 295 -0.97 8.44 -17.14
N ARG A 296 0.14 7.96 -17.72
CA ARG A 296 0.22 7.51 -19.10
C ARG A 296 0.88 6.14 -19.15
N HIS A 297 0.24 5.23 -19.85
CA HIS A 297 0.77 3.90 -20.09
C HIS A 297 0.89 3.67 -21.59
N GLU A 298 2.01 3.13 -22.01
CA GLU A 298 2.26 2.63 -23.33
C GLU A 298 2.66 1.17 -23.22
N ILE A 299 1.91 0.27 -23.84
CA ILE A 299 2.07 -1.16 -23.68
C ILE A 299 2.22 -1.81 -25.06
N ASN A 300 3.31 -2.55 -25.23
CA ASN A 300 3.46 -3.53 -26.28
C ASN A 300 3.07 -4.90 -25.70
N ASP A 301 1.98 -5.48 -26.17
CA ASP A 301 1.54 -6.80 -25.69
C ASP A 301 2.48 -7.93 -26.13
N GLY A 302 3.43 -7.63 -27.04
CA GLY A 302 4.39 -8.61 -27.53
C GLY A 302 3.77 -9.70 -28.41
N TYR A 303 4.53 -10.76 -28.65
CA TYR A 303 4.08 -11.91 -29.42
C TYR A 303 4.71 -13.22 -28.90
N ALA A 304 3.99 -14.32 -29.04
CA ALA A 304 4.48 -15.66 -28.69
C ALA A 304 5.39 -16.24 -29.81
N ALA A 305 6.14 -17.27 -29.50
CA ALA A 305 6.98 -17.98 -30.48
C ALA A 305 6.17 -18.39 -31.72
N GLY A 306 6.68 -18.08 -32.93
CA GLY A 306 5.99 -18.29 -34.20
C GLY A 306 4.90 -17.25 -34.54
N GLY A 307 4.63 -16.32 -33.65
CA GLY A 307 3.74 -15.19 -33.87
C GLY A 307 4.44 -14.02 -34.57
N LYS A 308 3.74 -12.93 -34.70
CA LYS A 308 4.24 -11.67 -35.26
C LYS A 308 3.96 -10.51 -34.29
N PRO A 309 4.84 -9.47 -34.27
CA PRO A 309 4.56 -8.25 -33.54
C PRO A 309 3.19 -7.67 -33.91
N GLN A 310 2.50 -7.12 -32.92
CA GLN A 310 1.27 -6.37 -33.17
C GLN A 310 1.59 -5.09 -33.95
N PRO A 311 0.74 -4.68 -34.91
CA PRO A 311 0.98 -3.48 -35.70
C PRO A 311 0.65 -2.18 -34.92
N TYR A 312 0.38 -2.28 -33.63
CA TYR A 312 -0.01 -1.17 -32.76
C TYR A 312 0.54 -1.36 -31.36
N LEU A 313 0.62 -0.26 -30.63
CA LEU A 313 0.80 -0.22 -29.17
C LEU A 313 -0.53 0.13 -28.50
N PHE A 314 -0.77 -0.41 -27.33
CA PHE A 314 -1.85 0.06 -26.47
C PHE A 314 -1.41 1.32 -25.74
N HIS A 315 -2.24 2.37 -25.79
CA HIS A 315 -2.06 3.60 -25.06
C HIS A 315 -3.21 3.82 -24.09
N SER A 316 -2.93 4.28 -22.90
CA SER A 316 -3.93 4.84 -22.01
C SER A 316 -3.40 6.06 -21.26
N THR A 317 -4.30 7.00 -21.03
CA THR A 317 -4.10 8.13 -20.13
C THR A 317 -5.25 8.16 -19.14
N ASP A 318 -4.94 8.36 -17.88
CA ASP A 318 -5.95 8.47 -16.84
C ASP A 318 -5.65 9.60 -15.87
N TYR A 319 -6.70 10.08 -15.25
CA TYR A 319 -6.59 11.09 -14.20
C TYR A 319 -7.65 10.86 -13.11
N GLN A 320 -7.31 11.30 -11.91
CA GLN A 320 -8.20 11.37 -10.77
C GLN A 320 -7.85 12.61 -9.97
N GLY A 321 -8.84 13.39 -9.61
CA GLY A 321 -8.65 14.54 -8.74
C GLY A 321 -9.84 14.75 -7.82
N GLY A 322 -9.65 15.55 -6.80
CA GLY A 322 -10.72 15.82 -5.87
C GLY A 322 -10.37 16.83 -4.80
N VAL A 323 -11.41 17.15 -4.03
CA VAL A 323 -11.32 17.96 -2.82
C VAL A 323 -11.93 17.17 -1.67
N ASN A 324 -11.21 17.08 -0.59
CA ASN A 324 -11.67 16.52 0.67
C ASN A 324 -11.60 17.61 1.73
N MET A 325 -12.69 17.82 2.44
CA MET A 325 -12.74 18.76 3.54
C MET A 325 -13.37 18.07 4.76
N PHE A 326 -12.75 18.23 5.93
CA PHE A 326 -13.30 17.70 7.16
C PHE A 326 -13.02 18.63 8.34
N GLN A 327 -13.86 18.52 9.37
CA GLN A 327 -13.68 19.15 10.66
C GLN A 327 -14.12 18.20 11.77
N ALA A 328 -13.22 17.94 12.70
CA ALA A 328 -13.49 17.22 13.93
C ALA A 328 -13.63 18.24 15.07
N VAL A 329 -14.61 18.05 15.93
CA VAL A 329 -14.92 18.94 17.07
C VAL A 329 -15.10 18.10 18.32
N ARG A 330 -14.42 18.49 19.40
CA ARG A 330 -14.59 17.93 20.76
C ARG A 330 -15.68 18.72 21.50
N LEU A 331 -16.94 18.25 21.42
CA LEU A 331 -18.09 18.97 21.98
C LEU A 331 -18.12 18.95 23.51
N PHE A 332 -17.77 17.80 24.10
CA PHE A 332 -17.69 17.59 25.55
C PHE A 332 -16.68 16.47 25.83
N THR A 333 -16.44 16.18 27.11
CA THR A 333 -15.42 15.22 27.55
C THR A 333 -15.61 13.85 26.89
N GLY A 334 -14.55 13.37 26.25
CA GLY A 334 -14.53 12.06 25.56
C GLY A 334 -15.31 12.02 24.26
N ASN A 335 -15.95 13.10 23.82
CA ASN A 335 -16.67 13.18 22.56
C ASN A 335 -15.78 13.74 21.44
N THR A 336 -15.86 13.16 20.26
CA THR A 336 -15.33 13.72 19.01
C THR A 336 -16.37 13.51 17.91
N LEU A 337 -16.82 14.59 17.33
CA LEU A 337 -17.70 14.61 16.17
C LEU A 337 -16.88 15.04 14.96
N THR A 338 -16.77 14.17 13.94
CA THR A 338 -16.09 14.48 12.67
C THR A 338 -17.13 14.54 11.56
N ALA A 339 -17.19 15.67 10.87
CA ALA A 339 -17.99 15.84 9.66
C ALA A 339 -17.08 16.13 8.47
N GLY A 340 -17.42 15.64 7.31
CA GLY A 340 -16.64 15.93 6.10
C GLY A 340 -17.45 15.81 4.83
N VAL A 341 -16.88 16.40 3.77
CA VAL A 341 -17.40 16.35 2.41
C VAL A 341 -16.26 16.00 1.45
N ASP A 342 -16.58 15.19 0.45
CA ASP A 342 -15.65 14.78 -0.60
C ASP A 342 -16.27 15.06 -1.95
N VAL A 343 -15.48 15.60 -2.88
CA VAL A 343 -15.81 15.67 -4.30
C VAL A 343 -14.66 15.03 -5.06
N LYS A 344 -14.97 14.05 -5.90
CA LYS A 344 -13.99 13.32 -6.70
C LYS A 344 -14.44 13.27 -8.15
N PHE A 345 -13.51 13.50 -9.06
CA PHE A 345 -13.69 13.33 -10.50
C PHE A 345 -12.57 12.45 -11.04
N TYR A 346 -12.87 11.60 -11.99
CA TYR A 346 -11.90 10.73 -12.61
C TYR A 346 -12.32 10.34 -14.03
N GLY A 347 -11.34 9.92 -14.81
CA GLY A 347 -11.57 9.56 -16.19
C GLY A 347 -10.31 9.12 -16.92
N GLY A 348 -10.45 8.96 -18.22
CA GLY A 348 -9.33 8.63 -19.08
C GLY A 348 -9.72 8.14 -20.46
N ASP A 349 -8.67 7.87 -21.24
CA ASP A 349 -8.70 7.37 -22.59
C ASP A 349 -7.90 6.09 -22.73
N ALA A 350 -8.36 5.16 -23.55
CA ALA A 350 -7.63 3.96 -23.90
C ALA A 350 -7.85 3.63 -25.37
N TYR A 351 -6.76 3.45 -26.13
CA TYR A 351 -6.82 3.25 -27.58
C TYR A 351 -5.59 2.51 -28.12
N ARG A 352 -5.67 2.07 -29.37
CA ARG A 352 -4.53 1.53 -30.14
C ARG A 352 -3.84 2.66 -30.91
N ASN A 353 -2.49 2.65 -30.92
CA ASN A 353 -1.68 3.57 -31.70
C ASN A 353 -0.79 2.80 -32.70
N PRO A 354 -0.85 3.02 -34.03
CA PRO A 354 -1.71 3.99 -34.71
C PRO A 354 -3.19 3.81 -34.38
N GLN A 355 -3.88 4.92 -34.18
CA GLN A 355 -5.25 4.94 -33.71
C GLN A 355 -6.19 4.28 -34.72
N THR A 356 -6.60 3.05 -34.44
CA THR A 356 -7.56 2.31 -35.22
C THR A 356 -8.83 1.99 -34.44
N GLU A 357 -8.76 2.00 -33.11
CA GLU A 357 -9.86 1.64 -32.23
C GLU A 357 -9.68 2.28 -30.85
N TYR A 358 -10.74 2.92 -30.34
CA TYR A 358 -10.84 3.31 -28.95
C TYR A 358 -11.50 2.20 -28.13
N TYR A 359 -10.93 1.87 -26.97
CA TYR A 359 -11.56 1.05 -25.94
C TYR A 359 -12.35 1.91 -24.96
N ALA A 360 -11.83 3.09 -24.61
CA ALA A 360 -12.52 4.11 -23.84
C ALA A 360 -12.16 5.48 -24.44
N ASP A 361 -13.17 6.27 -24.77
CA ASP A 361 -13.01 7.58 -25.38
C ASP A 361 -13.57 8.64 -24.43
N HIS A 362 -12.70 9.51 -23.90
CA HIS A 362 -13.01 10.64 -23.03
C HIS A 362 -14.01 10.34 -21.91
N LYS A 363 -13.91 9.14 -21.30
CA LYS A 363 -14.83 8.73 -20.23
C LYS A 363 -14.55 9.55 -18.97
N LYS A 364 -15.60 10.12 -18.38
CA LYS A 364 -15.54 10.96 -17.18
C LYS A 364 -16.65 10.58 -16.21
N LEU A 365 -16.32 10.44 -14.96
CA LEU A 365 -17.24 10.15 -13.86
C LEU A 365 -16.92 11.06 -12.67
N HIS A 366 -17.91 11.29 -11.82
CA HIS A 366 -17.73 12.03 -10.58
C HIS A 366 -18.53 11.42 -9.44
N GLU A 367 -18.07 11.69 -8.24
CA GLU A 367 -18.66 11.26 -6.97
C GLU A 367 -18.64 12.45 -6.00
N GLU A 368 -19.74 12.66 -5.28
CA GLU A 368 -19.86 13.61 -4.18
C GLU A 368 -20.35 12.90 -2.93
N ALA A 369 -19.78 13.22 -1.79
CA ALA A 369 -20.19 12.60 -0.55
C ALA A 369 -20.16 13.55 0.64
N GLY A 370 -21.04 13.28 1.60
CA GLY A 370 -20.97 13.81 2.95
C GLY A 370 -20.90 12.68 3.96
N TYR A 371 -20.14 12.86 5.03
CA TYR A 371 -20.06 11.89 6.09
C TYR A 371 -20.03 12.51 7.48
N LEU A 372 -20.49 11.73 8.45
CA LEU A 372 -20.48 12.05 9.86
C LEU A 372 -19.96 10.85 10.64
N LEU A 373 -19.02 11.09 11.55
CA LEU A 373 -18.47 10.11 12.47
C LEU A 373 -18.55 10.66 13.90
N VAL A 374 -19.12 9.88 14.80
CA VAL A 374 -19.23 10.18 16.22
C VAL A 374 -18.41 9.17 17.00
N GLN A 375 -17.52 9.66 17.84
CA GLN A 375 -16.76 8.85 18.78
C GLN A 375 -17.04 9.34 20.19
N GLN A 376 -17.29 8.38 21.11
CA GLN A 376 -17.55 8.67 22.52
C GLN A 376 -16.74 7.75 23.40
N LEU A 377 -15.84 8.35 24.18
CA LEU A 377 -15.10 7.67 25.25
C LEU A 377 -15.93 7.75 26.54
N LEU A 378 -16.18 6.61 27.16
CA LEU A 378 -16.86 6.49 28.45
C LEU A 378 -16.06 5.55 29.35
N GLY A 379 -15.12 6.12 30.12
CA GLY A 379 -14.20 5.36 30.96
C GLY A 379 -13.37 4.37 30.13
N PRO A 380 -13.50 3.03 30.36
CA PRO A 380 -12.76 2.03 29.61
C PRO A 380 -13.35 1.75 28.20
N MET A 381 -14.53 2.28 27.90
CA MET A 381 -15.25 1.99 26.66
C MET A 381 -15.10 3.14 25.65
N THR A 382 -15.01 2.79 24.38
CA THR A 382 -15.10 3.73 23.26
C THR A 382 -16.18 3.23 22.31
N PHE A 383 -17.13 4.08 22.00
CA PHE A 383 -18.16 3.85 20.98
C PHE A 383 -17.82 4.67 19.74
N ASP A 384 -18.01 4.06 18.58
CA ASP A 384 -17.85 4.67 17.26
C ASP A 384 -19.11 4.41 16.44
N ALA A 385 -19.62 5.45 15.79
CA ALA A 385 -20.72 5.32 14.85
C ALA A 385 -20.54 6.32 13.72
N GLY A 386 -20.67 5.86 12.49
CA GLY A 386 -20.48 6.67 11.31
C GLY A 386 -21.47 6.38 10.21
N ILE A 387 -21.73 7.38 9.38
CA ILE A 387 -22.53 7.27 8.18
C ILE A 387 -21.94 8.15 7.10
N ARG A 388 -21.86 7.60 5.89
CA ARG A 388 -21.56 8.32 4.65
C ARG A 388 -22.71 8.18 3.69
N VAL A 389 -23.05 9.27 3.02
CA VAL A 389 -23.96 9.30 1.88
C VAL A 389 -23.14 9.75 0.69
N GLU A 390 -23.07 8.91 -0.32
CA GLU A 390 -22.29 9.16 -1.53
C GLU A 390 -23.20 9.09 -2.76
N HIS A 391 -23.12 10.12 -3.59
CA HIS A 391 -23.76 10.16 -4.89
C HIS A 391 -22.73 9.91 -5.98
N HIS A 392 -23.04 8.99 -6.88
CA HIS A 392 -22.21 8.67 -8.05
C HIS A 392 -22.97 9.00 -9.32
N SER A 393 -22.31 9.65 -10.28
CA SER A 393 -22.92 10.13 -11.54
C SER A 393 -23.68 9.07 -12.37
N LEU A 394 -23.36 7.77 -12.23
CA LEU A 394 -24.06 6.67 -12.91
C LEU A 394 -24.99 5.87 -11.99
N TYR A 395 -24.68 5.77 -10.69
CA TYR A 395 -25.33 4.80 -9.80
C TYR A 395 -26.24 5.44 -8.75
N GLY A 396 -26.33 6.77 -8.74
CA GLY A 396 -27.14 7.49 -7.75
C GLY A 396 -26.54 7.39 -6.35
N VAL A 397 -27.39 7.24 -5.35
CA VAL A 397 -27.03 7.39 -3.93
C VAL A 397 -26.76 6.04 -3.28
N GLU A 398 -25.63 5.96 -2.54
CA GLU A 398 -25.27 4.84 -1.69
C GLU A 398 -25.15 5.31 -0.21
N TRP A 399 -25.71 4.51 0.72
CA TRP A 399 -25.64 4.74 2.15
C TRP A 399 -24.65 3.75 2.78
N ILE A 400 -23.70 4.27 3.55
CA ILE A 400 -22.56 3.51 4.06
C ILE A 400 -22.45 3.72 5.56
N PRO A 401 -23.12 2.90 6.40
CA PRO A 401 -23.02 2.95 7.84
C PRO A 401 -21.84 2.12 8.37
N GLN A 402 -21.33 2.53 9.55
CA GLN A 402 -20.46 1.75 10.42
C GLN A 402 -20.82 1.94 11.88
N ALA A 403 -20.49 0.97 12.70
CA ALA A 403 -20.54 1.07 14.15
C ALA A 403 -19.51 0.15 14.79
N GLY A 404 -19.00 0.55 15.95
CA GLY A 404 -18.04 -0.26 16.69
C GLY A 404 -17.98 0.11 18.17
N VAL A 405 -17.45 -0.81 18.96
CA VAL A 405 -17.15 -0.62 20.37
C VAL A 405 -15.79 -1.20 20.69
N SER A 406 -15.00 -0.48 21.45
CA SER A 406 -13.78 -0.96 22.07
C SER A 406 -13.91 -0.88 23.59
N VAL A 407 -13.39 -1.86 24.30
CA VAL A 407 -13.40 -1.93 25.75
C VAL A 407 -11.99 -2.27 26.23
N LEU A 408 -11.49 -1.52 27.21
CA LEU A 408 -10.24 -1.77 27.92
C LEU A 408 -10.56 -2.40 29.28
N PRO A 409 -10.80 -3.74 29.35
CA PRO A 409 -11.34 -4.40 30.55
C PRO A 409 -10.35 -4.45 31.73
N TRP A 410 -9.05 -4.50 31.44
CA TRP A 410 -7.94 -4.44 32.39
C TRP A 410 -6.71 -3.86 31.73
N THR A 411 -5.67 -3.60 32.49
CA THR A 411 -4.42 -3.01 32.01
C THR A 411 -3.82 -3.84 30.88
N GLY A 412 -3.54 -3.16 29.77
CA GLY A 412 -2.94 -3.77 28.58
C GLY A 412 -3.89 -4.58 27.71
N ALA A 413 -5.17 -4.75 28.09
CA ALA A 413 -6.14 -5.47 27.26
C ALA A 413 -7.04 -4.53 26.47
N SER A 414 -7.37 -4.94 25.24
CA SER A 414 -8.37 -4.29 24.40
C SER A 414 -9.24 -5.33 23.70
N LEU A 415 -10.56 -5.18 23.84
CA LEU A 415 -11.57 -5.97 23.13
C LEU A 415 -12.32 -5.05 22.18
N LYS A 416 -12.41 -5.41 20.91
CA LYS A 416 -13.03 -4.58 19.87
C LYS A 416 -14.06 -5.40 19.09
N LEU A 417 -15.20 -4.77 18.82
CA LEU A 417 -16.22 -5.27 17.92
C LEU A 417 -16.58 -4.18 16.93
N SER A 418 -16.66 -4.51 15.66
CA SER A 418 -17.13 -3.57 14.63
C SER A 418 -17.96 -4.24 13.55
N ALA A 419 -18.85 -3.44 12.98
CA ALA A 419 -19.61 -3.76 11.78
C ALA A 419 -19.56 -2.56 10.83
N SER A 420 -19.11 -2.77 9.60
CA SER A 420 -18.97 -1.70 8.61
C SER A 420 -19.44 -2.16 7.23
N LYS A 421 -20.12 -1.27 6.52
CA LYS A 421 -20.50 -1.48 5.13
C LYS A 421 -19.42 -0.90 4.23
N GLY A 422 -19.00 -1.69 3.25
CA GLY A 422 -18.14 -1.27 2.16
C GLY A 422 -18.84 -1.41 0.83
N PHE A 423 -18.39 -0.65 -0.16
CA PHE A 423 -18.89 -0.76 -1.52
C PHE A 423 -17.79 -0.42 -2.53
N ARG A 424 -18.02 -0.82 -3.79
CA ARG A 424 -17.17 -0.47 -4.92
C ARG A 424 -18.02 -0.23 -6.15
N THR A 425 -17.82 0.88 -6.82
CA THR A 425 -18.41 1.16 -8.13
C THR A 425 -17.61 0.42 -9.23
N PRO A 426 -18.26 -0.06 -10.30
CA PRO A 426 -17.55 -0.60 -11.45
C PRO A 426 -16.56 0.42 -12.03
N ASN A 427 -15.37 -0.03 -12.40
CA ASN A 427 -14.37 0.83 -13.02
C ASN A 427 -14.59 1.00 -14.53
N LEU A 428 -13.88 1.96 -15.16
CA LEU A 428 -14.05 2.27 -16.57
C LEU A 428 -13.74 1.08 -17.49
N ARG A 429 -12.76 0.24 -17.12
CA ARG A 429 -12.45 -0.99 -17.86
C ARG A 429 -13.61 -1.96 -17.85
N GLU A 430 -14.23 -2.19 -16.70
CA GLU A 430 -15.36 -3.12 -16.56
C GLU A 430 -16.58 -2.66 -17.36
N LEU A 431 -16.78 -1.35 -17.44
CA LEU A 431 -17.93 -0.74 -18.13
C LEU A 431 -17.75 -0.64 -19.64
N TYR A 432 -16.54 -0.29 -20.12
CA TYR A 432 -16.37 0.19 -21.49
C TYR A 432 -15.29 -0.53 -22.29
N MET A 433 -14.33 -1.24 -21.64
CA MET A 433 -13.18 -1.76 -22.36
C MET A 433 -13.28 -3.24 -22.65
N TYR A 434 -12.87 -3.59 -23.87
CA TYR A 434 -12.82 -4.94 -24.39
C TYR A 434 -14.18 -5.62 -24.57
N ALA A 435 -14.17 -6.76 -25.25
CA ALA A 435 -15.38 -7.53 -25.55
C ALA A 435 -16.15 -8.06 -24.32
N VAL A 436 -15.56 -7.96 -23.13
CA VAL A 436 -16.18 -8.36 -21.85
C VAL A 436 -16.87 -7.19 -21.11
N ALA A 437 -16.78 -5.98 -21.62
CA ALA A 437 -17.38 -4.79 -21.00
C ALA A 437 -18.90 -4.90 -20.87
N ASN A 438 -19.43 -4.28 -19.81
CA ASN A 438 -20.85 -4.27 -19.54
C ASN A 438 -21.24 -2.97 -18.81
N GLU A 439 -22.00 -2.11 -19.47
CA GLU A 439 -22.48 -0.84 -18.92
C GLU A 439 -23.64 -1.00 -17.93
N GLU A 440 -24.26 -2.20 -17.84
CA GLU A 440 -25.36 -2.49 -16.93
C GLU A 440 -24.91 -2.97 -15.54
N LEU A 441 -23.60 -2.96 -15.28
CA LEU A 441 -23.07 -3.37 -13.99
C LEU A 441 -23.59 -2.50 -12.85
N LYS A 442 -23.79 -3.13 -11.69
CA LYS A 442 -24.18 -2.48 -10.44
C LYS A 442 -23.02 -2.47 -9.45
N PRO A 443 -23.01 -1.50 -8.50
CA PRO A 443 -21.99 -1.48 -7.45
C PRO A 443 -21.96 -2.76 -6.62
N GLU A 444 -20.76 -3.21 -6.28
CA GLU A 444 -20.53 -4.27 -5.31
C GLU A 444 -20.76 -3.74 -3.90
N ARG A 445 -21.24 -4.57 -2.99
CA ARG A 445 -21.47 -4.24 -1.58
C ARG A 445 -20.99 -5.36 -0.69
N ALA A 446 -20.42 -4.99 0.46
CA ALA A 446 -20.03 -5.96 1.47
C ALA A 446 -20.28 -5.42 2.88
N TRP A 447 -20.60 -6.32 3.82
CA TRP A 447 -20.58 -6.07 5.24
C TRP A 447 -19.42 -6.81 5.86
N SER A 448 -18.58 -6.09 6.59
CA SER A 448 -17.50 -6.65 7.41
C SER A 448 -17.88 -6.62 8.88
N TYR A 449 -17.67 -7.75 9.55
CA TYR A 449 -17.84 -7.93 10.99
C TYR A 449 -16.51 -8.38 11.56
N ASP A 450 -16.02 -7.67 12.56
CA ASP A 450 -14.71 -7.91 13.15
C ASP A 450 -14.83 -8.03 14.67
N PHE A 451 -14.14 -9.04 15.22
CA PHE A 451 -13.82 -9.14 16.64
C PHE A 451 -12.31 -9.16 16.80
N THR A 452 -11.76 -8.28 17.65
CA THR A 452 -10.31 -8.24 17.92
C THR A 452 -10.07 -8.23 19.42
N TYR A 453 -9.15 -9.08 19.85
CA TYR A 453 -8.56 -9.07 21.19
C TYR A 453 -7.08 -8.73 21.08
N ALA A 454 -6.64 -7.69 21.77
CA ALA A 454 -5.23 -7.33 21.90
C ALA A 454 -4.83 -7.36 23.37
N GLN A 455 -3.59 -7.80 23.65
CA GLN A 455 -3.04 -7.82 25.00
C GLN A 455 -1.57 -7.44 24.99
N HIS A 456 -1.22 -6.50 25.85
CA HIS A 456 0.14 -6.10 26.16
C HIS A 456 0.56 -6.72 27.48
N PHE A 457 1.70 -7.40 27.51
CA PHE A 457 2.30 -8.01 28.69
C PHE A 457 3.66 -7.39 28.96
N LEU A 458 4.14 -7.51 30.20
CA LEU A 458 5.49 -7.10 30.61
C LEU A 458 5.79 -5.62 30.21
N ASP A 459 4.89 -4.72 30.56
CA ASP A 459 4.95 -3.28 30.24
C ASP A 459 5.13 -2.99 28.74
N GLY A 460 4.49 -3.82 27.88
CA GLY A 460 4.53 -3.66 26.44
C GLY A 460 5.70 -4.37 25.75
N ARG A 461 6.53 -5.13 26.46
CA ARG A 461 7.58 -5.98 25.85
C ARG A 461 6.99 -7.11 24.99
N ILE A 462 5.80 -7.59 25.32
CA ILE A 462 5.05 -8.56 24.50
C ILE A 462 3.74 -7.92 24.11
N ASN A 463 3.47 -7.84 22.81
CA ASN A 463 2.22 -7.35 22.28
C ASN A 463 1.60 -8.43 21.40
N THR A 464 0.36 -8.77 21.64
CA THR A 464 -0.36 -9.81 20.89
C THR A 464 -1.70 -9.27 20.41
N GLU A 465 -2.11 -9.68 19.23
CA GLU A 465 -3.44 -9.37 18.68
C GLU A 465 -4.01 -10.59 17.99
N LEU A 466 -5.26 -10.93 18.29
CA LEU A 466 -6.05 -11.95 17.63
C LEU A 466 -7.30 -11.29 17.04
N SER A 467 -7.52 -11.45 15.74
CA SER A 467 -8.71 -10.94 15.05
C SER A 467 -9.47 -12.09 14.39
N LEU A 468 -10.79 -12.10 14.58
CA LEU A 468 -11.73 -12.94 13.85
C LEU A 468 -12.54 -12.03 12.92
N PHE A 469 -12.71 -12.42 11.67
CA PHE A 469 -13.47 -11.62 10.74
C PHE A 469 -14.46 -12.45 9.91
N LEU A 470 -15.53 -11.80 9.50
CA LEU A 470 -16.52 -12.31 8.58
C LEU A 470 -16.91 -11.18 7.63
N THR A 471 -16.75 -11.40 6.32
CA THR A 471 -17.21 -10.46 5.30
C THR A 471 -18.21 -11.14 4.38
N LYS A 472 -19.39 -10.55 4.26
CA LYS A 472 -20.48 -10.99 3.36
C LYS A 472 -20.72 -9.94 2.32
N GLY A 473 -20.66 -10.30 1.05
CA GLY A 473 -20.86 -9.39 -0.06
C GLY A 473 -21.90 -9.87 -1.06
N SER A 474 -22.30 -8.93 -1.91
CA SER A 474 -23.26 -9.15 -2.98
C SER A 474 -22.89 -8.34 -4.21
N ASN A 475 -23.43 -8.73 -5.37
CA ASN A 475 -23.19 -8.09 -6.66
C ASN A 475 -21.71 -8.08 -7.09
N ILE A 476 -20.93 -9.06 -6.70
CA ILE A 476 -19.53 -9.13 -7.07
C ILE A 476 -19.39 -9.20 -8.59
N ILE A 477 -18.48 -8.39 -9.14
CA ILE A 477 -18.25 -8.33 -10.59
C ILE A 477 -17.19 -9.36 -10.95
N GLU A 478 -17.58 -10.27 -11.86
CA GLU A 478 -16.70 -11.30 -12.43
C GLU A 478 -16.96 -11.46 -13.93
N VAL A 479 -15.94 -11.96 -14.63
CA VAL A 479 -16.11 -12.39 -16.02
C VAL A 479 -16.79 -13.75 -16.02
N ASN A 480 -18.03 -13.79 -16.49
CA ASN A 480 -18.82 -15.02 -16.58
C ASN A 480 -19.18 -15.32 -18.03
N VAL A 481 -19.50 -16.59 -18.32
CA VAL A 481 -19.95 -17.06 -19.65
C VAL A 481 -21.43 -17.36 -19.55
N VAL A 482 -22.24 -16.63 -20.32
CA VAL A 482 -23.68 -16.89 -20.47
C VAL A 482 -23.99 -16.93 -21.96
N ASP A 483 -24.70 -17.96 -22.41
CA ASP A 483 -25.02 -18.20 -23.82
C ASP A 483 -23.79 -18.16 -24.74
N GLY A 484 -22.67 -18.72 -24.27
CA GLY A 484 -21.40 -18.76 -25.01
C GLY A 484 -20.65 -17.43 -25.09
N LYS A 485 -21.16 -16.33 -24.51
CA LYS A 485 -20.51 -15.01 -24.49
C LYS A 485 -19.90 -14.71 -23.12
N ARG A 486 -18.63 -14.31 -23.12
CA ARG A 486 -17.95 -13.80 -21.92
C ARG A 486 -18.32 -12.34 -21.72
N ALA A 487 -18.76 -11.98 -20.52
CA ALA A 487 -19.00 -10.60 -20.12
C ALA A 487 -18.75 -10.40 -18.63
N ASN A 488 -18.43 -9.17 -18.23
CA ASN A 488 -18.48 -8.77 -16.83
C ASN A 488 -19.92 -8.81 -16.34
N ARG A 489 -20.17 -9.46 -15.21
CA ARG A 489 -21.50 -9.58 -14.62
C ARG A 489 -21.43 -9.48 -13.12
N ASN A 490 -22.49 -8.95 -12.52
CA ASN A 490 -22.70 -9.07 -11.09
C ASN A 490 -23.13 -10.49 -10.79
N VAL A 491 -22.28 -11.25 -10.12
CA VAL A 491 -22.53 -12.62 -9.69
C VAL A 491 -22.82 -12.65 -8.20
N GLY A 492 -23.79 -13.38 -7.79
CA GLY A 492 -24.25 -13.77 -6.48
C GLY A 492 -23.71 -13.07 -5.23
N ALA A 493 -23.75 -13.83 -4.13
CA ALA A 493 -23.20 -13.46 -2.85
C ALA A 493 -21.87 -14.21 -2.63
N PHE A 494 -20.97 -13.63 -1.85
CA PHE A 494 -19.76 -14.29 -1.37
C PHE A 494 -19.65 -14.16 0.16
N GLU A 495 -18.90 -15.06 0.75
CA GLU A 495 -18.57 -15.03 2.17
C GLU A 495 -17.08 -15.34 2.36
N ASN A 496 -16.32 -14.39 2.92
CA ASN A 496 -14.95 -14.62 3.36
C ASN A 496 -14.90 -14.53 4.88
N LYS A 497 -14.21 -15.48 5.52
CA LYS A 497 -14.01 -15.46 6.96
C LYS A 497 -12.64 -16.01 7.33
N GLY A 498 -12.15 -15.63 8.49
CA GLY A 498 -10.84 -16.09 8.88
C GLY A 498 -10.40 -15.64 10.26
N VAL A 499 -9.16 -16.01 10.54
CA VAL A 499 -8.46 -15.72 11.78
C VAL A 499 -7.13 -15.07 11.45
N GLU A 500 -6.79 -14.03 12.16
CA GLU A 500 -5.50 -13.33 12.05
C GLU A 500 -4.88 -13.23 13.44
N PHE A 501 -3.60 -13.49 13.54
CA PHE A 501 -2.82 -13.36 14.76
C PHE A 501 -1.55 -12.58 14.48
N SER A 502 -1.15 -11.71 15.40
CA SER A 502 0.18 -11.09 15.40
C SER A 502 0.75 -11.04 16.80
N ALA A 503 2.07 -11.11 16.90
CA ALA A 503 2.81 -10.98 18.14
C ALA A 503 4.15 -10.28 17.91
N ASP A 504 4.46 -9.33 18.77
CA ASP A 504 5.77 -8.68 18.88
C ASP A 504 6.36 -8.98 20.24
N PHE A 505 7.62 -9.33 20.30
CA PHE A 505 8.35 -9.62 21.55
C PHE A 505 9.70 -8.94 21.57
N LEU A 506 9.87 -7.98 22.48
CA LEU A 506 11.15 -7.39 22.83
C LEU A 506 11.81 -8.22 23.93
N ALA A 507 12.57 -9.23 23.52
CA ALA A 507 13.23 -10.15 24.46
C ALA A 507 14.30 -9.45 25.29
N THR A 508 15.14 -8.63 24.63
CA THR A 508 16.09 -7.68 25.24
C THR A 508 16.04 -6.38 24.45
N ASP A 509 16.74 -5.34 24.89
CA ASP A 509 16.83 -4.08 24.16
C ASP A 509 17.49 -4.23 22.77
N GLU A 510 18.24 -5.32 22.57
CA GLU A 510 18.93 -5.65 21.32
C GLU A 510 18.24 -6.76 20.51
N LEU A 511 17.31 -7.53 21.09
CA LEU A 511 16.69 -8.71 20.46
C LEU A 511 15.18 -8.61 20.42
N LYS A 512 14.65 -8.52 19.20
CA LYS A 512 13.22 -8.41 18.92
C LYS A 512 12.76 -9.59 18.06
N PHE A 513 11.58 -10.11 18.33
CA PHE A 513 10.89 -11.10 17.50
C PHE A 513 9.55 -10.55 17.04
N ASN A 514 9.17 -10.91 15.84
CA ASN A 514 7.84 -10.63 15.28
C ASN A 514 7.28 -11.93 14.70
N ALA A 515 5.98 -12.14 14.87
CA ALA A 515 5.26 -13.26 14.28
C ALA A 515 3.87 -12.82 13.84
N ASN A 516 3.45 -13.28 12.68
CA ASN A 516 2.05 -13.16 12.28
C ASN A 516 1.58 -14.40 11.53
N TYR A 517 0.28 -14.63 11.61
CA TYR A 517 -0.39 -15.74 10.95
C TYR A 517 -1.77 -15.29 10.49
N SER A 518 -2.20 -15.76 9.31
CA SER A 518 -3.56 -15.61 8.85
C SER A 518 -4.09 -16.90 8.23
N TYR A 519 -5.34 -17.21 8.55
CA TYR A 519 -6.17 -18.21 7.90
C TYR A 519 -7.33 -17.53 7.20
N LEU A 520 -7.56 -17.89 5.93
CA LEU A 520 -8.61 -17.34 5.09
C LEU A 520 -9.46 -18.47 4.50
N HIS A 521 -10.74 -18.49 4.79
CA HIS A 521 -11.72 -19.27 4.06
C HIS A 521 -12.45 -18.35 3.07
N MET A 522 -12.40 -18.68 1.79
CA MET A 522 -13.08 -17.95 0.70
C MET A 522 -14.28 -18.76 0.22
N GLY A 523 -15.47 -18.18 0.26
CA GLY A 523 -16.68 -18.78 -0.34
C GLY A 523 -16.62 -18.80 -1.86
N THR A 524 -16.01 -17.76 -2.47
CA THR A 524 -15.62 -17.73 -3.88
C THR A 524 -14.10 -17.65 -3.95
N ILE A 525 -13.48 -18.58 -4.68
CA ILE A 525 -12.02 -18.67 -4.77
C ILE A 525 -11.49 -17.62 -5.74
N TYR A 526 -10.56 -16.80 -5.26
CA TYR A 526 -9.81 -15.83 -6.04
C TYR A 526 -8.34 -16.19 -6.08
N THR A 527 -7.66 -15.87 -7.18
CA THR A 527 -6.20 -15.98 -7.30
C THR A 527 -5.49 -14.88 -6.51
N GLY A 528 -4.25 -15.14 -6.10
CA GLY A 528 -3.43 -14.15 -5.38
C GLY A 528 -3.84 -13.95 -3.91
N ALA A 529 -4.55 -14.91 -3.31
CA ALA A 529 -4.86 -14.94 -1.89
C ALA A 529 -4.58 -16.34 -1.32
N PRO A 530 -3.61 -16.50 -0.41
CA PRO A 530 -3.32 -17.79 0.21
C PRO A 530 -4.36 -18.13 1.28
N VAL A 531 -4.64 -19.43 1.44
CA VAL A 531 -5.48 -19.94 2.55
C VAL A 531 -4.75 -19.76 3.89
N HIS A 532 -3.43 -20.04 3.91
CA HIS A 532 -2.61 -19.84 5.10
C HIS A 532 -1.37 -19.01 4.74
N LYS A 533 -1.10 -18.01 5.56
CA LYS A 533 0.14 -17.24 5.54
C LYS A 533 0.68 -17.16 6.96
N ALA A 534 1.98 -17.43 7.11
CA ALA A 534 2.71 -17.26 8.36
C ALA A 534 4.00 -16.51 8.09
N TYR A 535 4.35 -15.60 8.96
CA TYR A 535 5.65 -14.92 8.96
C TYR A 535 6.22 -14.92 10.37
N PHE A 536 7.52 -15.17 10.46
CA PHE A 536 8.29 -15.05 11.69
C PHE A 536 9.60 -14.36 11.39
N SER A 537 10.00 -13.39 12.21
CA SER A 537 11.31 -12.78 12.10
C SER A 537 11.96 -12.52 13.45
N GLY A 538 13.29 -12.56 13.45
CA GLY A 538 14.12 -12.15 14.57
C GLY A 538 15.10 -11.06 14.13
N THR A 539 15.21 -10.00 14.90
CA THR A 539 16.14 -8.90 14.69
C THR A 539 17.04 -8.76 15.92
N TRP A 540 18.36 -8.85 15.70
CA TRP A 540 19.37 -8.70 16.74
C TRP A 540 20.31 -7.54 16.39
N THR A 541 20.45 -6.58 17.30
CA THR A 541 21.15 -5.31 17.06
C THR A 541 22.23 -5.04 18.12
N PRO A 542 23.28 -5.90 18.25
CA PRO A 542 24.35 -5.71 19.23
C PRO A 542 25.31 -4.60 18.77
N GLY A 543 25.26 -3.47 19.44
CA GLY A 543 26.18 -2.34 19.21
C GLY A 543 26.13 -1.80 17.78
N ARG A 544 27.15 -2.09 16.96
CA ARG A 544 27.26 -1.62 15.57
C ARG A 544 26.74 -2.62 14.52
N PHE A 545 26.38 -3.82 14.94
CA PHE A 545 25.84 -4.85 14.05
C PHE A 545 24.32 -4.88 14.11
N SER A 546 23.71 -5.28 13.02
CA SER A 546 22.30 -5.66 12.98
C SER A 546 22.15 -6.89 12.10
N ALA A 547 21.46 -7.90 12.61
CA ALA A 547 21.10 -9.12 11.89
C ALA A 547 19.59 -9.30 11.95
N ASN A 548 18.98 -9.55 10.79
CA ASN A 548 17.58 -9.91 10.70
C ASN A 548 17.46 -11.24 9.95
N LEU A 549 16.61 -12.12 10.45
CA LEU A 549 16.23 -13.37 9.80
C LEU A 549 14.71 -13.42 9.74
N GLY A 550 14.15 -13.59 8.53
CA GLY A 550 12.72 -13.68 8.27
C GLY A 550 12.34 -14.98 7.56
N LEU A 551 11.29 -15.63 8.02
CA LEU A 551 10.76 -16.85 7.46
C LEU A 551 9.28 -16.65 7.11
N MET A 552 8.95 -16.75 5.80
CA MET A 552 7.59 -16.68 5.28
C MET A 552 7.13 -18.08 4.87
N GLY A 553 5.99 -18.53 5.39
CA GLY A 553 5.32 -19.76 4.98
C GLY A 553 3.99 -19.44 4.30
N ILE A 554 3.81 -19.93 3.09
CA ILE A 554 2.57 -19.82 2.32
C ILE A 554 2.04 -21.23 2.04
N LYS A 555 0.74 -21.44 2.28
CA LYS A 555 0.08 -22.69 1.93
C LYS A 555 -1.24 -22.44 1.24
N ASP A 556 -1.49 -23.25 0.20
CA ASP A 556 -2.70 -23.20 -0.64
C ASP A 556 -2.96 -21.80 -1.25
N LEU A 557 -1.94 -21.20 -1.86
CA LEU A 557 -2.10 -20.02 -2.71
C LEU A 557 -2.70 -20.45 -4.04
N TYR A 558 -3.90 -19.99 -4.33
CA TYR A 558 -4.56 -20.28 -5.60
C TYR A 558 -3.93 -19.47 -6.75
N LEU A 559 -3.37 -20.19 -7.73
CA LEU A 559 -2.81 -19.61 -8.96
C LEU A 559 -3.82 -19.63 -10.13
N SER A 560 -4.83 -20.49 -10.05
CA SER A 560 -5.98 -20.53 -10.96
C SER A 560 -7.26 -20.88 -10.21
N THR A 561 -8.40 -20.74 -10.87
CA THR A 561 -9.74 -21.06 -10.34
C THR A 561 -10.38 -22.20 -11.11
N GLY A 562 -11.50 -22.75 -10.61
CA GLY A 562 -12.23 -23.87 -11.21
C GLY A 562 -11.89 -25.22 -10.59
N ASP A 563 -12.47 -26.30 -11.14
CA ASP A 563 -12.41 -27.65 -10.57
C ASP A 563 -10.98 -28.22 -10.48
N ASN A 564 -10.11 -27.82 -11.38
CA ASN A 564 -8.69 -28.19 -11.44
C ASN A 564 -7.76 -27.03 -11.02
N ALA A 565 -8.15 -26.28 -9.99
CA ALA A 565 -7.39 -25.13 -9.53
C ALA A 565 -5.95 -25.51 -9.13
N VAL A 566 -4.98 -24.81 -9.74
CA VAL A 566 -3.57 -24.95 -9.41
C VAL A 566 -3.27 -24.16 -8.15
N LYS A 567 -2.51 -24.74 -7.23
CA LYS A 567 -2.10 -24.12 -5.97
C LYS A 567 -0.59 -24.12 -5.83
N SER A 568 -0.07 -23.11 -5.15
CA SER A 568 1.33 -23.01 -4.73
C SER A 568 1.42 -23.05 -3.22
N SER A 569 2.44 -23.74 -2.70
CA SER A 569 2.79 -23.73 -1.28
C SER A 569 4.30 -23.71 -1.16
N TYR A 570 4.84 -22.79 -0.34
CA TYR A 570 6.27 -22.60 -0.24
C TYR A 570 6.69 -22.00 1.10
N VAL A 571 7.99 -22.07 1.34
CA VAL A 571 8.65 -21.37 2.45
C VAL A 571 9.77 -20.54 1.85
N ASP A 572 9.82 -19.26 2.19
CA ASP A 572 10.85 -18.31 1.81
C ASP A 572 11.64 -17.87 3.06
N LEU A 573 12.95 -18.02 3.00
CA LEU A 573 13.89 -17.60 4.03
C LEU A 573 14.66 -16.40 3.54
N LYS A 574 14.60 -15.30 4.29
CA LYS A 574 15.35 -14.06 4.04
C LYS A 574 16.29 -13.78 5.19
N ALA A 575 17.42 -13.18 4.90
CA ALA A 575 18.36 -12.69 5.91
C ALA A 575 18.96 -11.36 5.51
N ARG A 576 19.24 -10.54 6.50
CA ARG A 576 19.97 -9.28 6.34
C ARG A 576 21.01 -9.13 7.43
N LEU A 577 22.20 -8.70 7.04
CA LEU A 577 23.27 -8.31 7.94
C LEU A 577 23.69 -6.88 7.63
N SER A 578 23.90 -6.07 8.63
CA SER A 578 24.47 -4.74 8.46
C SER A 578 25.48 -4.40 9.54
N TYR A 579 26.43 -3.54 9.19
CA TYR A 579 27.50 -3.07 10.06
C TYR A 579 27.66 -1.55 9.91
N ARG A 580 27.44 -0.83 10.99
CA ARG A 580 27.70 0.62 11.08
C ARG A 580 29.20 0.86 11.27
N ALA A 581 29.90 1.00 10.13
CA ALA A 581 31.34 1.16 10.11
C ALA A 581 31.78 2.48 10.79
N THR A 582 31.03 3.56 10.53
CA THR A 582 31.14 4.87 11.18
C THR A 582 29.74 5.38 11.53
N ASP A 583 29.61 6.53 12.15
CA ASP A 583 28.31 7.12 12.46
C ASP A 583 27.55 7.56 11.19
N TRP A 584 28.26 7.79 10.10
CA TRP A 584 27.70 8.18 8.81
C TRP A 584 27.69 7.06 7.75
N LEU A 585 28.36 5.92 7.97
CA LEU A 585 28.50 4.84 6.97
C LEU A 585 28.01 3.50 7.52
N THR A 586 27.00 2.93 6.89
CA THR A 586 26.54 1.56 7.14
C THR A 586 26.74 0.70 5.89
N LEU A 587 27.35 -0.46 6.07
CA LEU A 587 27.47 -1.52 5.06
C LEU A 587 26.37 -2.55 5.32
N PHE A 588 25.77 -3.11 4.27
CA PHE A 588 24.77 -4.16 4.43
C PHE A 588 24.81 -5.19 3.31
N VAL A 589 24.32 -6.38 3.62
CA VAL A 589 24.03 -7.44 2.66
C VAL A 589 22.69 -8.07 3.03
N ARG A 590 21.87 -8.36 2.04
CA ARG A 590 20.62 -9.10 2.18
C ARG A 590 20.58 -10.28 1.22
N GLY A 591 19.87 -11.33 1.64
CA GLY A 591 19.63 -12.52 0.82
C GLY A 591 18.15 -12.88 0.90
N GLU A 592 17.59 -13.30 -0.24
CA GLU A 592 16.21 -13.75 -0.39
C GLU A 592 16.18 -15.13 -1.00
N ASN A 593 15.12 -15.87 -0.73
CA ASN A 593 14.97 -17.26 -1.15
C ASN A 593 16.22 -18.10 -0.85
N LEU A 594 16.77 -17.94 0.35
CA LEU A 594 18.01 -18.59 0.77
C LEU A 594 17.90 -20.13 0.82
N LEU A 595 16.68 -20.67 0.83
CA LEU A 595 16.41 -22.10 0.70
C LEU A 595 16.37 -22.57 -0.76
N ASN A 596 16.56 -21.66 -1.72
CA ASN A 596 16.49 -21.92 -3.17
C ASN A 596 15.24 -22.69 -3.59
N ARG A 597 14.09 -22.33 -3.04
CA ARG A 597 12.82 -22.96 -3.37
C ARG A 597 12.30 -22.45 -4.71
N GLN A 598 11.83 -23.36 -5.53
CA GLN A 598 11.10 -23.02 -6.74
C GLN A 598 9.62 -22.90 -6.41
N TYR A 599 9.07 -21.74 -6.59
CA TYR A 599 7.66 -21.44 -6.35
C TYR A 599 7.15 -20.36 -7.31
N GLN A 600 5.85 -20.15 -7.30
CA GLN A 600 5.17 -19.14 -8.11
C GLN A 600 4.12 -18.45 -7.24
N THR A 601 3.95 -17.15 -7.45
CA THR A 601 2.82 -16.39 -6.92
C THR A 601 1.78 -16.09 -8.02
N MET A 602 2.17 -16.28 -9.27
CA MET A 602 1.34 -16.21 -10.48
C MET A 602 1.61 -17.42 -11.36
N LEU A 603 0.56 -18.00 -11.92
CA LEU A 603 0.67 -19.20 -12.75
C LEU A 603 1.59 -18.98 -13.97
N GLY A 604 2.60 -19.84 -14.09
CA GLY A 604 3.58 -19.80 -15.18
C GLY A 604 4.71 -18.78 -15.00
N PHE A 605 4.76 -18.07 -13.86
CA PHE A 605 5.83 -17.12 -13.54
C PHE A 605 6.60 -17.60 -12.29
N PRO A 606 7.66 -18.40 -12.46
CA PRO A 606 8.51 -18.81 -11.34
C PRO A 606 9.23 -17.62 -10.76
N GLU A 607 9.32 -17.59 -9.42
CA GLU A 607 10.10 -16.60 -8.70
C GLU A 607 11.61 -16.86 -8.81
N PRO A 608 12.45 -15.84 -8.61
CA PRO A 608 13.90 -15.98 -8.61
C PRO A 608 14.39 -17.03 -7.59
N GLY A 609 15.48 -17.73 -7.91
CA GLY A 609 16.23 -18.51 -6.95
C GLY A 609 16.92 -17.61 -5.90
N ILE A 610 17.99 -18.11 -5.27
CA ILE A 610 18.77 -17.33 -4.31
C ILE A 610 19.15 -15.98 -4.91
N THR A 611 18.72 -14.91 -4.24
CA THR A 611 19.04 -13.54 -4.62
C THR A 611 19.85 -12.89 -3.50
N VAL A 612 21.01 -12.35 -3.85
CA VAL A 612 21.90 -11.65 -2.88
C VAL A 612 22.18 -10.24 -3.40
N LEU A 613 21.92 -9.25 -2.55
CA LEU A 613 22.18 -7.84 -2.83
C LEU A 613 22.99 -7.27 -1.67
N GLY A 614 23.99 -6.43 -1.97
CA GLY A 614 24.79 -5.75 -0.96
C GLY A 614 24.90 -4.26 -1.26
N GLY A 615 25.17 -3.46 -0.25
CA GLY A 615 25.20 -2.03 -0.44
C GLY A 615 25.76 -1.23 0.71
N VAL A 616 25.66 0.08 0.53
CA VAL A 616 26.09 1.08 1.51
C VAL A 616 24.97 2.11 1.73
N SER A 617 24.82 2.56 2.96
CA SER A 617 23.97 3.70 3.34
C SER A 617 24.85 4.76 4.01
N ILE A 618 24.77 5.99 3.50
CA ILE A 618 25.52 7.15 3.97
C ILE A 618 24.51 8.14 4.56
N ASN A 619 24.71 8.50 5.82
CA ASN A 619 23.87 9.46 6.56
C ASN A 619 24.72 10.68 6.93
N LEU A 620 24.32 11.86 6.44
CA LEU A 620 25.02 13.13 6.64
C LEU A 620 24.13 14.15 7.34
#